data_d549bf8640a84e338184011c81a07b6e
#
_entry.id   d549bf8640a84e338184011c81a07b6e
#
_cell.length_a   1.000
_cell.length_b   1.000
_cell.length_c   1.000
_cell.angle_alpha   90.00
_cell.angle_beta   90.00
_cell.angle_gamma   90.00
#
_symmetry.space_group_name_H-M   'P 1'
#
loop_
_entity.id
_entity.type
_entity.pdbx_description
1 polymer ?
#
loop_
_entity_poly.entity_id
_entity_poly.type
_entity_poly.pdbx_seq_one_letter_code
_entity_poly.pdbx_strand_id
1 'polypeptide(L)'
;MPARRSLTLYAALLFAAVAALVVSAVGFYLYRSVEEAMLRRSDVMVAGRVEHFRNLLRDNLTLAELKARPRLFENMLGNEQDILLLGQPGEAPIVAVNPRHERLPSLRVVAAGQALNPSVVHAALTHDGIPMRVLAAEVLVGGREPLQITAAHLLLGETRMLAQYRDRVIAAVLLAFLGTALLGWLVLRHGLRPLRTLAAKAAEIHPTSLDTRLDVAAAPAELQQVAQSFNAMLERLDDGYQRLQQFSADLAHEIRTPIGSLMGHGQVALRQPRSNEEYQALIASNQEELERIARMVESILFLARADDVRAAVERSRLDLGEELRRQAEYFEGLAEERGLSLDVQVSGQLRADPQLFRRALSNLLANAIRYASADSLIEVRGLRRSGEFLLSVENACDRLPAEPLSRLFDRFYRGDAARSDAQSSGLGLTIVQAIMRLHGGRAEASAPAPGRIRFDLAFPAQD
;
A
#
# COMPACT_ATOMS: atom_id res chain seq x y z
N MET A 1 -7.03 -2.74 26.41
CA MET A 1 -6.74 -2.54 24.98
C MET A 1 -5.32 -2.03 24.85
N PRO A 2 -4.41 -2.67 24.13
CA PRO A 2 -3.06 -2.15 23.97
C PRO A 2 -3.14 -0.80 23.24
N ALA A 3 -2.51 0.21 23.83
CA ALA A 3 -2.43 1.55 23.27
C ALA A 3 -1.91 1.45 21.82
N ARG A 4 -2.71 1.84 20.84
CA ARG A 4 -2.32 1.87 19.43
C ARG A 4 -1.11 2.80 19.30
N ARG A 5 0.07 2.23 19.14
CA ARG A 5 1.32 2.98 18.98
C ARG A 5 1.17 3.87 17.74
N SER A 6 1.25 5.18 17.95
CA SER A 6 1.19 6.14 16.84
C SER A 6 2.41 5.93 15.94
N LEU A 7 2.19 5.54 14.69
CA LEU A 7 3.24 5.37 13.68
C LEU A 7 4.07 6.66 13.53
N THR A 8 3.42 7.81 13.62
CA THR A 8 4.06 9.14 13.54
C THR A 8 5.05 9.37 14.67
N LEU A 9 4.66 9.01 15.91
CA LEU A 9 5.54 9.16 17.08
C LEU A 9 6.72 8.19 16.98
N TYR A 10 6.47 6.94 16.61
CA TYR A 10 7.53 5.94 16.45
C TYR A 10 8.57 6.34 15.40
N ALA A 11 8.12 6.79 14.22
CA ALA A 11 9.01 7.25 13.16
C ALA A 11 9.80 8.51 13.58
N ALA A 12 9.16 9.48 14.23
CA ALA A 12 9.83 10.67 14.73
C ALA A 12 10.93 10.34 15.74
N LEU A 13 10.66 9.44 16.69
CA LEU A 13 11.64 8.98 17.67
C LEU A 13 12.78 8.19 17.03
N LEU A 14 12.51 7.38 16.00
CA LEU A 14 13.54 6.68 15.25
C LEU A 14 14.50 7.63 14.54
N PHE A 15 13.97 8.63 13.84
CA PHE A 15 14.78 9.67 13.21
C PHE A 15 15.60 10.46 14.22
N ALA A 16 15.00 10.82 15.37
CA ALA A 16 15.70 11.51 16.45
C ALA A 16 16.85 10.65 17.03
N ALA A 17 16.62 9.34 17.20
CA ALA A 17 17.65 8.42 17.69
C ALA A 17 18.82 8.31 16.70
N VAL A 18 18.54 8.23 15.40
CA VAL A 18 19.59 8.22 14.36
C VAL A 18 20.38 9.53 14.35
N ALA A 19 19.69 10.68 14.41
CA ALA A 19 20.34 11.98 14.48
C ALA A 19 21.25 12.12 15.72
N ALA A 20 20.75 11.70 16.90
CA ALA A 20 21.51 11.70 18.13
C ALA A 20 22.75 10.80 18.05
N LEU A 21 22.63 9.62 17.43
CA LEU A 21 23.75 8.69 17.22
C LEU A 21 24.82 9.31 16.33
N VAL A 22 24.44 9.93 15.23
CA VAL A 22 25.38 10.60 14.30
C VAL A 22 26.09 11.76 15.01
N VAL A 23 25.35 12.63 15.70
CA VAL A 23 25.92 13.77 16.44
C VAL A 23 26.83 13.27 17.56
N SER A 24 26.48 12.19 18.26
CA SER A 24 27.32 11.55 19.29
C SER A 24 28.62 11.01 18.71
N ALA A 25 28.55 10.33 17.57
CA ALA A 25 29.74 9.76 16.91
C ALA A 25 30.71 10.87 16.47
N VAL A 26 30.19 11.93 15.84
CA VAL A 26 30.98 13.10 15.43
C VAL A 26 31.54 13.83 16.66
N GLY A 27 30.73 14.05 17.68
CA GLY A 27 31.14 14.70 18.93
C GLY A 27 32.24 13.91 19.65
N PHE A 28 32.11 12.59 19.70
CA PHE A 28 33.14 11.70 20.29
C PHE A 28 34.46 11.77 19.49
N TYR A 29 34.37 11.72 18.16
CA TYR A 29 35.56 11.84 17.30
C TYR A 29 36.28 13.17 17.52
N LEU A 30 35.52 14.28 17.52
CA LEU A 30 36.09 15.60 17.76
C LEU A 30 36.68 15.75 19.17
N TYR A 31 35.99 15.20 20.19
CA TYR A 31 36.49 15.18 21.57
C TYR A 31 37.84 14.45 21.63
N ARG A 32 37.95 13.26 21.06
CA ARG A 32 39.22 12.51 21.02
C ARG A 32 40.32 13.23 20.24
N SER A 33 39.99 13.83 19.12
CA SER A 33 40.94 14.60 18.31
C SER A 33 41.53 15.81 19.08
N VAL A 34 40.67 16.53 19.81
CA VAL A 34 41.09 17.68 20.67
C VAL A 34 41.93 17.18 21.82
N GLU A 35 41.52 16.11 22.51
CA GLU A 35 42.29 15.48 23.60
C GLU A 35 43.71 15.08 23.14
N GLU A 36 43.85 14.36 22.04
CA GLU A 36 45.14 13.97 21.49
C GLU A 36 45.99 15.18 21.07
N ALA A 37 45.38 16.20 20.45
CA ALA A 37 46.12 17.38 20.05
C ALA A 37 46.65 18.19 21.26
N MET A 38 45.86 18.29 22.35
CA MET A 38 46.26 18.94 23.58
C MET A 38 47.44 18.16 24.28
N LEU A 39 47.30 16.84 24.36
CA LEU A 39 48.36 16.01 24.94
C LEU A 39 49.67 16.12 24.17
N ARG A 40 49.64 16.02 22.84
CA ARG A 40 50.81 16.20 21.98
C ARG A 40 51.43 17.57 22.14
N ARG A 41 50.62 18.64 22.24
CA ARG A 41 51.09 19.99 22.48
C ARG A 41 51.83 20.10 23.83
N SER A 42 51.24 19.50 24.89
CA SER A 42 51.89 19.48 26.21
C SER A 42 53.20 18.68 26.21
N ASP A 43 53.24 17.55 25.48
CA ASP A 43 54.49 16.79 25.33
C ASP A 43 55.58 17.57 24.63
N VAL A 44 55.27 18.23 23.52
CA VAL A 44 56.20 19.12 22.80
C VAL A 44 56.70 20.24 23.70
N MET A 45 55.80 20.83 24.50
CA MET A 45 56.15 21.94 25.40
C MET A 45 57.07 21.48 26.53
N VAL A 46 56.79 20.34 27.18
CA VAL A 46 57.62 19.80 28.26
C VAL A 46 59.00 19.41 27.71
N ALA A 47 59.07 18.69 26.58
CA ALA A 47 60.33 18.30 25.94
C ALA A 47 61.16 19.54 25.53
N GLY A 48 60.53 20.51 24.89
CA GLY A 48 61.19 21.76 24.48
C GLY A 48 61.73 22.58 25.65
N ARG A 49 60.99 22.57 26.77
CA ARG A 49 61.42 23.27 28.01
C ARG A 49 62.66 22.58 28.60
N VAL A 50 62.63 21.28 28.73
CA VAL A 50 63.79 20.52 29.26
C VAL A 50 65.00 20.74 28.34
N GLU A 51 64.82 20.69 27.04
CA GLU A 51 65.91 20.93 26.07
C GLU A 51 66.45 22.35 26.18
N HIS A 52 65.63 23.37 26.36
CA HIS A 52 66.04 24.74 26.57
C HIS A 52 66.92 24.89 27.83
N PHE A 53 66.47 24.33 28.96
CA PHE A 53 67.29 24.34 30.17
C PHE A 53 68.53 23.50 30.06
N ARG A 54 68.51 22.36 29.34
CA ARG A 54 69.71 21.56 29.07
C ARG A 54 70.79 22.37 28.32
N ASN A 55 70.37 23.12 27.30
CA ASN A 55 71.29 23.97 26.51
C ASN A 55 71.83 25.16 27.34
N LEU A 56 70.97 25.81 28.14
CA LEU A 56 71.40 26.88 29.04
C LEU A 56 72.46 26.41 30.05
N LEU A 57 72.26 25.24 30.66
CA LEU A 57 73.18 24.69 31.65
C LEU A 57 74.49 24.16 31.06
N ARG A 58 74.42 23.63 29.82
CA ARG A 58 75.61 23.14 29.14
C ARG A 58 76.56 24.25 28.69
N ASP A 59 76.01 25.34 28.15
CA ASP A 59 76.79 26.29 27.40
C ASP A 59 77.14 27.56 28.17
N ASN A 60 76.31 27.96 29.20
CA ASN A 60 76.38 29.29 29.76
C ASN A 60 76.45 29.39 31.30
N LEU A 61 76.42 28.27 32.02
CA LEU A 61 76.33 28.31 33.48
C LEU A 61 77.26 27.30 34.16
N THR A 62 77.80 27.71 35.29
CA THR A 62 78.53 26.80 36.22
C THR A 62 77.64 26.39 37.40
N LEU A 63 77.94 25.24 38.02
CA LEU A 63 77.19 24.77 39.21
C LEU A 63 77.26 25.77 40.35
N ALA A 64 78.41 26.51 40.51
CA ALA A 64 78.56 27.55 41.53
C ALA A 64 77.60 28.73 41.31
N GLU A 65 77.40 29.16 40.05
CA GLU A 65 76.49 30.28 39.71
C GLU A 65 75.01 29.81 39.89
N LEU A 66 74.70 28.53 39.58
CA LEU A 66 73.35 27.98 39.81
C LEU A 66 73.02 27.99 41.33
N LYS A 67 73.95 27.54 42.17
CA LYS A 67 73.78 27.54 43.62
C LYS A 67 73.73 28.95 44.19
N ALA A 68 74.41 29.96 43.61
CA ALA A 68 74.44 31.34 44.10
C ALA A 68 73.15 32.11 43.78
N ARG A 69 72.38 31.73 42.73
CA ARG A 69 71.20 32.50 42.29
C ARG A 69 69.97 31.61 41.93
N PRO A 70 69.48 30.75 42.81
CA PRO A 70 68.38 29.86 42.53
C PRO A 70 67.08 30.59 42.16
N ARG A 71 66.79 31.77 42.76
CA ARG A 71 65.61 32.53 42.49
C ARG A 71 65.50 33.11 41.09
N LEU A 72 66.56 33.20 40.30
CA LEU A 72 66.49 33.61 38.92
C LEU A 72 65.79 32.55 38.08
N PHE A 73 66.02 31.28 38.38
CA PHE A 73 65.37 30.17 37.68
C PHE A 73 63.95 29.95 38.14
N GLU A 74 63.65 30.22 39.41
CA GLU A 74 62.31 30.20 39.94
C GLU A 74 61.38 31.19 39.23
N ASN A 75 61.86 32.40 38.94
CA ASN A 75 61.13 33.45 38.26
C ASN A 75 60.94 33.23 36.73
N MET A 76 61.79 32.36 36.11
CA MET A 76 61.68 32.04 34.67
C MET A 76 60.48 31.17 34.35
N LEU A 77 59.86 30.51 35.32
CA LEU A 77 58.72 29.60 35.15
C LEU A 77 57.41 30.20 35.64
N GLY A 78 57.10 31.40 35.46
CA GLY A 78 55.95 32.18 35.89
C GLY A 78 54.54 31.60 35.82
N ASN A 79 54.36 30.25 35.81
CA ASN A 79 53.08 29.59 35.70
C ASN A 79 52.91 28.52 36.80
N GLU A 80 51.80 28.59 37.53
CA GLU A 80 51.41 27.64 38.61
C GLU A 80 51.23 26.18 38.14
N GLN A 81 51.18 25.95 36.85
CA GLN A 81 50.97 24.60 36.25
C GLN A 81 52.28 23.89 35.95
N ASP A 82 53.40 24.58 36.03
CA ASP A 82 54.72 24.07 35.64
C ASP A 82 55.59 23.74 36.85
N ILE A 83 56.15 22.58 36.82
CA ILE A 83 57.12 22.11 37.83
C ILE A 83 58.49 21.95 37.18
N LEU A 84 59.51 22.46 37.82
CA LEU A 84 60.91 22.26 37.42
C LEU A 84 61.75 21.95 38.65
N LEU A 85 62.42 20.81 38.61
CA LEU A 85 63.38 20.43 39.64
C LEU A 85 64.75 20.24 38.98
N LEU A 86 65.76 20.88 39.54
CA LEU A 86 67.16 20.79 39.12
C LEU A 86 68.02 20.34 40.32
N GLY A 87 68.75 19.27 40.22
CA GLY A 87 69.57 18.80 41.32
C GLY A 87 70.52 17.66 40.90
N GLN A 88 71.39 17.23 41.78
CA GLN A 88 72.23 16.08 41.58
C GLN A 88 71.44 14.78 41.81
N PRO A 89 71.71 13.71 41.09
CA PRO A 89 70.97 12.46 41.27
C PRO A 89 71.05 11.98 42.73
N GLY A 90 69.89 11.82 43.38
CA GLY A 90 69.80 11.33 44.77
C GLY A 90 69.94 12.42 45.89
N GLU A 91 70.21 13.65 45.53
CA GLU A 91 70.26 14.79 46.46
C GLU A 91 69.02 15.68 46.43
N ALA A 92 68.90 16.59 47.41
CA ALA A 92 67.87 17.60 47.40
C ALA A 92 68.03 18.52 46.19
N PRO A 93 66.95 18.95 45.51
CA PRO A 93 67.04 19.82 44.36
C PRO A 93 67.66 21.18 44.71
N ILE A 94 68.59 21.65 43.88
CA ILE A 94 69.23 22.97 44.00
C ILE A 94 68.28 24.07 43.64
N VAL A 95 67.46 23.84 42.62
CA VAL A 95 66.35 24.72 42.21
C VAL A 95 65.07 23.88 42.22
N ALA A 96 64.02 24.39 42.91
CA ALA A 96 62.76 23.69 43.04
C ALA A 96 61.60 24.67 42.80
N VAL A 97 61.13 24.68 41.56
CA VAL A 97 59.86 25.38 41.21
C VAL A 97 58.77 24.33 41.25
N ASN A 98 58.08 24.28 42.36
CA ASN A 98 56.96 23.36 42.56
C ASN A 98 55.90 24.11 43.45
N PRO A 99 55.09 24.96 42.82
CA PRO A 99 54.18 25.85 43.58
C PRO A 99 53.13 25.08 44.40
N ARG A 100 52.81 23.86 44.00
CA ARG A 100 51.79 22.99 44.65
C ARG A 100 52.37 21.91 45.54
N HIS A 101 53.70 21.89 45.69
CA HIS A 101 54.41 20.86 46.45
C HIS A 101 54.07 19.42 46.02
N GLU A 102 53.83 19.21 44.73
CA GLU A 102 53.48 17.91 44.15
C GLU A 102 54.69 16.93 44.22
N ARG A 103 54.38 15.65 44.52
CA ARG A 103 55.38 14.60 44.46
C ARG A 103 55.44 14.04 43.04
N LEU A 104 56.63 14.18 42.45
CA LEU A 104 56.85 13.60 41.13
C LEU A 104 57.19 12.10 41.25
N PRO A 105 56.68 11.27 40.32
CA PRO A 105 56.98 9.85 40.29
C PRO A 105 58.47 9.64 39.94
N SER A 106 59.01 8.47 40.31
CA SER A 106 60.35 8.07 39.85
C SER A 106 60.29 7.78 38.34
N LEU A 107 61.09 8.49 37.57
CA LEU A 107 61.10 8.41 36.11
C LEU A 107 62.42 7.85 35.62
N ARG A 108 62.36 7.23 34.44
CA ARG A 108 63.57 6.89 33.70
C ARG A 108 64.23 8.19 33.21
N VAL A 109 65.43 8.46 33.62
CA VAL A 109 66.17 9.64 33.23
C VAL A 109 66.74 9.46 31.83
N VAL A 110 66.47 10.41 30.92
CA VAL A 110 67.01 10.44 29.57
C VAL A 110 68.49 10.90 29.65
N ALA A 111 69.44 10.12 29.10
CA ALA A 111 70.85 10.43 29.16
C ALA A 111 71.22 11.76 28.47
N ALA A 112 72.29 12.41 28.92
CA ALA A 112 72.70 13.75 28.50
C ALA A 112 72.92 13.89 26.98
N GLY A 113 73.33 12.83 26.26
CA GLY A 113 73.54 12.85 24.80
C GLY A 113 72.32 12.44 23.96
N GLN A 114 71.20 12.06 24.59
CA GLN A 114 70.01 11.60 23.89
C GLN A 114 69.07 12.76 23.55
N ALA A 115 68.54 12.78 22.32
CA ALA A 115 67.57 13.81 21.91
C ALA A 115 66.25 13.71 22.69
N LEU A 116 65.71 14.84 23.08
CA LEU A 116 64.42 14.95 23.79
C LEU A 116 63.31 15.09 22.81
N ASN A 117 62.71 13.94 22.43
CA ASN A 117 61.49 13.90 21.60
C ASN A 117 60.24 13.85 22.46
N PRO A 118 59.07 14.28 21.96
CA PRO A 118 57.82 14.17 22.70
C PRO A 118 57.49 12.75 23.17
N SER A 119 58.03 11.72 22.53
CA SER A 119 57.81 10.29 22.89
C SER A 119 58.44 9.86 24.22
N VAL A 120 59.39 10.63 24.75
CA VAL A 120 60.05 10.34 26.05
C VAL A 120 59.32 11.00 27.23
N VAL A 121 58.25 11.79 26.95
CA VAL A 121 57.41 12.41 27.97
C VAL A 121 56.42 11.38 28.52
N HIS A 122 56.37 11.25 29.82
CA HIS A 122 55.51 10.28 30.49
C HIS A 122 54.26 10.94 31.03
N ALA A 123 53.13 10.18 30.95
CA ALA A 123 51.89 10.54 31.65
C ALA A 123 51.99 10.10 33.12
N ALA A 124 51.63 10.99 34.02
CA ALA A 124 51.51 10.70 35.44
C ALA A 124 50.31 11.42 36.07
N LEU A 125 50.02 11.08 37.31
CA LEU A 125 48.96 11.75 38.07
C LEU A 125 49.60 12.40 39.31
N THR A 126 49.06 13.56 39.70
CA THR A 126 49.38 14.15 40.99
C THR A 126 48.72 13.36 42.14
N HIS A 127 49.07 13.70 43.39
CA HIS A 127 48.43 13.14 44.58
C HIS A 127 46.90 13.33 44.55
N ASP A 128 46.45 14.44 44.00
CA ASP A 128 45.02 14.81 43.89
C ASP A 128 44.37 14.23 42.62
N GLY A 129 45.04 13.35 41.90
CA GLY A 129 44.51 12.72 40.67
C GLY A 129 44.51 13.62 39.43
N ILE A 130 45.21 14.77 39.44
CA ILE A 130 45.31 15.63 38.29
C ILE A 130 46.30 15.07 37.28
N PRO A 131 45.91 14.91 36.00
CA PRO A 131 46.87 14.43 34.98
C PRO A 131 48.02 15.44 34.78
N MET A 132 49.18 14.90 34.61
CA MET A 132 50.37 15.69 34.28
C MET A 132 51.29 14.98 33.25
N ARG A 133 52.05 15.79 32.54
CA ARG A 133 53.08 15.29 31.60
C ARG A 133 54.46 15.59 32.23
N VAL A 134 55.27 14.58 32.32
CA VAL A 134 56.57 14.65 33.07
C VAL A 134 57.70 14.10 32.23
N LEU A 135 58.88 14.74 32.34
CA LEU A 135 60.13 14.34 31.72
C LEU A 135 61.27 14.55 32.65
N ALA A 136 62.12 13.53 32.82
CA ALA A 136 63.40 13.65 33.54
C ALA A 136 64.56 13.42 32.57
N ALA A 137 65.54 14.29 32.58
CA ALA A 137 66.73 14.22 31.71
C ALA A 137 67.97 14.62 32.43
N GLU A 138 69.09 14.04 32.02
CA GLU A 138 70.41 14.38 32.52
C GLU A 138 71.08 15.51 31.66
N VAL A 139 71.83 16.36 32.30
CA VAL A 139 72.68 17.37 31.63
C VAL A 139 74.05 17.39 32.27
N LEU A 140 75.09 17.58 31.48
CA LEU A 140 76.44 17.80 31.95
C LEU A 140 76.79 19.28 32.01
N VAL A 141 76.80 19.83 33.21
CA VAL A 141 77.14 21.27 33.42
C VAL A 141 78.63 21.52 33.25
N GLY A 142 78.98 22.45 32.40
CA GLY A 142 80.40 22.67 32.06
C GLY A 142 81.07 21.44 31.48
N GLY A 143 80.31 20.45 30.99
CA GLY A 143 80.85 19.20 30.40
C GLY A 143 81.38 18.15 31.39
N ARG A 144 81.24 18.35 32.70
CA ARG A 144 81.85 17.46 33.72
C ARG A 144 80.93 16.98 34.84
N GLU A 145 79.96 17.80 35.27
CA GLU A 145 79.11 17.48 36.44
C GLU A 145 77.70 17.10 35.99
N PRO A 146 77.24 15.87 36.31
CA PRO A 146 75.88 15.45 35.96
C PRO A 146 74.86 16.10 36.84
N LEU A 147 73.87 16.77 36.25
CA LEU A 147 72.63 17.27 36.87
C LEU A 147 71.42 16.64 36.27
N GLN A 148 70.42 16.39 37.08
CA GLN A 148 69.11 15.93 36.63
C GLN A 148 68.15 17.10 36.56
N ILE A 149 67.51 17.25 35.39
CA ILE A 149 66.39 18.18 35.16
C ILE A 149 65.11 17.35 35.15
N THR A 150 64.16 17.68 36.00
CA THR A 150 62.81 17.10 35.94
C THR A 150 61.83 18.21 35.71
N ALA A 151 61.12 18.17 34.60
CA ALA A 151 60.04 19.10 34.32
C ALA A 151 58.70 18.38 34.23
N ALA A 152 57.67 19.03 34.78
CA ALA A 152 56.32 18.54 34.64
C ALA A 152 55.35 19.70 34.28
N HIS A 153 54.30 19.38 33.57
CA HIS A 153 53.19 20.27 33.27
C HIS A 153 51.89 19.65 33.72
N LEU A 154 51.16 20.34 34.59
CA LEU A 154 49.85 19.91 35.09
C LEU A 154 48.76 20.27 34.09
N LEU A 155 47.96 19.31 33.69
CA LEU A 155 46.91 19.50 32.70
C LEU A 155 45.58 20.07 33.31
N LEU A 156 45.68 21.05 34.20
CA LEU A 156 44.54 21.67 34.89
C LEU A 156 43.64 22.44 33.93
N GLY A 157 44.23 23.23 33.04
CA GLY A 157 43.53 24.02 32.02
C GLY A 157 42.87 23.10 30.99
N GLU A 158 43.62 22.12 30.53
CA GLU A 158 43.23 21.14 29.51
C GLU A 158 42.03 20.27 30.01
N THR A 159 42.11 19.77 31.24
CA THR A 159 41.01 18.98 31.82
C THR A 159 39.71 19.76 31.99
N ARG A 160 39.80 21.02 32.42
CA ARG A 160 38.62 21.93 32.48
C ARG A 160 38.05 22.22 31.10
N MET A 161 38.90 22.48 30.13
CA MET A 161 38.49 22.74 28.75
C MET A 161 37.83 21.51 28.13
N LEU A 162 38.39 20.31 28.33
CA LEU A 162 37.83 19.06 27.89
C LEU A 162 36.48 18.76 28.55
N ALA A 163 36.35 19.03 29.86
CA ALA A 163 35.07 18.89 30.56
C ALA A 163 33.97 19.82 29.97
N GLN A 164 34.30 21.11 29.74
CA GLN A 164 33.39 22.03 29.10
C GLN A 164 33.00 21.61 27.68
N TYR A 165 33.98 21.07 26.93
CA TYR A 165 33.73 20.54 25.57
C TYR A 165 32.78 19.34 25.59
N ARG A 166 33.03 18.38 26.49
CA ARG A 166 32.13 17.24 26.73
C ARG A 166 30.70 17.69 27.03
N ASP A 167 30.53 18.64 27.93
CA ASP A 167 29.21 19.12 28.33
C ASP A 167 28.47 19.82 27.17
N ARG A 168 29.23 20.57 26.32
CA ARG A 168 28.68 21.15 25.08
C ARG A 168 28.26 20.08 24.07
N VAL A 169 29.04 19.00 23.92
CA VAL A 169 28.71 17.89 23.05
C VAL A 169 27.43 17.19 23.55
N ILE A 170 27.32 16.94 24.85
CA ILE A 170 26.11 16.34 25.46
C ILE A 170 24.87 17.24 25.19
N ALA A 171 25.01 18.53 25.42
CA ALA A 171 23.95 19.49 25.15
C ALA A 171 23.54 19.51 23.66
N ALA A 172 24.52 19.46 22.76
CA ALA A 172 24.25 19.38 21.32
C ALA A 172 23.50 18.10 20.92
N VAL A 173 23.87 16.93 21.49
CA VAL A 173 23.17 15.66 21.26
C VAL A 173 21.72 15.72 21.74
N LEU A 174 21.49 16.27 22.96
CA LEU A 174 20.14 16.43 23.49
C LEU A 174 19.28 17.37 22.65
N LEU A 175 19.85 18.51 22.22
CA LEU A 175 19.18 19.46 21.34
C LEU A 175 18.87 18.85 19.98
N ALA A 176 19.81 18.11 19.38
CA ALA A 176 19.60 17.41 18.12
C ALA A 176 18.49 16.35 18.24
N PHE A 177 18.47 15.58 19.33
CA PHE A 177 17.43 14.59 19.60
C PHE A 177 16.04 15.25 19.73
N LEU A 178 15.91 16.22 20.62
CA LEU A 178 14.63 16.90 20.87
C LEU A 178 14.14 17.66 19.65
N GLY A 179 15.03 18.39 18.98
CA GLY A 179 14.71 19.14 17.78
C GLY A 179 14.25 18.23 16.62
N THR A 180 14.97 17.13 16.38
CA THR A 180 14.59 16.17 15.34
C THR A 180 13.31 15.44 15.69
N ALA A 181 13.09 15.07 16.96
CA ALA A 181 11.85 14.44 17.40
C ALA A 181 10.64 15.37 17.20
N LEU A 182 10.76 16.63 17.59
CA LEU A 182 9.69 17.62 17.44
C LEU A 182 9.39 17.93 15.97
N LEU A 183 10.43 18.25 15.19
CA LEU A 183 10.28 18.57 13.77
C LEU A 183 9.74 17.34 13.00
N GLY A 184 10.28 16.16 13.23
CA GLY A 184 9.82 14.92 12.62
C GLY A 184 8.35 14.64 12.94
N TRP A 185 7.95 14.83 14.20
CA TRP A 185 6.55 14.69 14.60
C TRP A 185 5.63 15.70 13.90
N LEU A 186 6.03 16.97 13.81
CA LEU A 186 5.27 18.02 13.11
C LEU A 186 5.12 17.71 11.62
N VAL A 187 6.22 17.37 10.94
CA VAL A 187 6.23 17.05 9.50
C VAL A 187 5.36 15.83 9.22
N LEU A 188 5.52 14.73 9.97
CA LEU A 188 4.73 13.51 9.77
C LEU A 188 3.26 13.73 10.10
N ARG A 189 2.95 14.50 11.15
CA ARG A 189 1.56 14.81 11.50
C ARG A 189 0.87 15.62 10.41
N HIS A 190 1.55 16.60 9.83
CA HIS A 190 1.02 17.44 8.76
C HIS A 190 0.93 16.69 7.44
N GLY A 191 1.99 15.97 7.06
CA GLY A 191 2.06 15.20 5.82
C GLY A 191 1.06 14.03 5.74
N LEU A 192 0.71 13.42 6.89
CA LEU A 192 -0.28 12.33 6.92
C LEU A 192 -1.73 12.81 7.13
N ARG A 193 -1.96 14.12 7.28
CA ARG A 193 -3.31 14.68 7.44
C ARG A 193 -4.23 14.36 6.24
N PRO A 194 -3.80 14.52 4.96
CA PRO A 194 -4.64 14.19 3.81
C PRO A 194 -5.08 12.72 3.80
N LEU A 195 -4.18 11.81 4.13
CA LEU A 195 -4.50 10.37 4.21
C LEU A 195 -5.59 10.07 5.26
N ARG A 196 -5.52 10.73 6.42
CA ARG A 196 -6.56 10.60 7.46
C ARG A 196 -7.90 11.15 7.00
N THR A 197 -7.91 12.26 6.27
CA THR A 197 -9.13 12.84 5.70
C THR A 197 -9.76 11.90 4.66
N LEU A 198 -8.95 11.29 3.79
CA LEU A 198 -9.41 10.28 2.84
C LEU A 198 -10.00 9.06 3.55
N ALA A 199 -9.30 8.55 4.56
CA ALA A 199 -9.79 7.42 5.36
C ALA A 199 -11.09 7.73 6.12
N ALA A 200 -11.24 8.94 6.66
CA ALA A 200 -12.47 9.37 7.32
C ALA A 200 -13.64 9.45 6.34
N LYS A 201 -13.43 10.09 5.18
CA LYS A 201 -14.46 10.15 4.11
C LYS A 201 -14.85 8.75 3.61
N ALA A 202 -13.87 7.85 3.46
CA ALA A 202 -14.13 6.47 3.07
C ALA A 202 -14.97 5.71 4.12
N ALA A 203 -14.80 6.02 5.41
CA ALA A 203 -15.59 5.42 6.49
C ALA A 203 -17.03 5.96 6.58
N GLU A 204 -17.32 7.13 6.01
CA GLU A 204 -18.65 7.74 5.96
C GLU A 204 -19.49 7.22 4.78
N ILE A 205 -18.90 6.41 3.88
CA ILE A 205 -19.60 5.88 2.72
C ILE A 205 -20.53 4.75 3.17
N HIS A 206 -21.81 4.95 2.91
CA HIS A 206 -22.87 3.97 3.13
C HIS A 206 -23.59 3.65 1.80
N PRO A 207 -24.35 2.57 1.72
CA PRO A 207 -25.09 2.21 0.50
C PRO A 207 -26.03 3.32 -0.03
N THR A 208 -26.43 4.25 0.84
CA THR A 208 -27.28 5.39 0.50
C THR A 208 -26.51 6.66 0.10
N SER A 209 -25.18 6.64 0.14
CA SER A 209 -24.30 7.79 -0.15
C SER A 209 -23.14 7.41 -1.07
N LEU A 210 -23.37 6.47 -1.98
CA LEU A 210 -22.37 6.01 -2.97
C LEU A 210 -22.06 7.08 -4.04
N ASP A 211 -22.81 8.14 -4.13
CA ASP A 211 -22.59 9.30 -4.99
C ASP A 211 -21.42 10.20 -4.53
N THR A 212 -21.00 10.05 -3.28
CA THR A 212 -19.89 10.83 -2.73
C THR A 212 -18.58 10.48 -3.46
N ARG A 213 -17.84 11.51 -3.90
CA ARG A 213 -16.52 11.34 -4.55
C ARG A 213 -15.44 12.05 -3.75
N LEU A 214 -14.25 11.45 -3.78
CA LEU A 214 -13.06 12.10 -3.25
C LEU A 214 -12.57 13.15 -4.24
N ASP A 215 -12.22 14.33 -3.71
CA ASP A 215 -11.62 15.38 -4.53
C ASP A 215 -10.17 15.03 -4.86
N VAL A 216 -9.94 14.57 -6.10
CA VAL A 216 -8.62 14.19 -6.60
C VAL A 216 -7.69 15.40 -6.73
N ALA A 217 -8.23 16.57 -7.09
CA ALA A 217 -7.42 17.78 -7.29
C ALA A 217 -6.88 18.35 -5.96
N ALA A 218 -7.63 18.17 -4.87
CA ALA A 218 -7.20 18.57 -3.53
C ALA A 218 -6.23 17.58 -2.87
N ALA A 219 -6.04 16.38 -3.45
CA ALA A 219 -5.12 15.39 -2.93
C ALA A 219 -3.66 15.68 -3.35
N PRO A 220 -2.66 15.44 -2.47
CA PRO A 220 -1.25 15.45 -2.85
C PRO A 220 -0.98 14.50 -4.03
N ALA A 221 0.04 14.82 -4.85
CA ALA A 221 0.34 14.07 -6.07
C ALA A 221 0.49 12.56 -5.82
N GLU A 222 1.10 12.17 -4.69
CA GLU A 222 1.33 10.79 -4.29
C GLU A 222 0.03 10.05 -3.93
N LEU A 223 -1.04 10.76 -3.62
CA LEU A 223 -2.34 10.20 -3.22
C LEU A 223 -3.41 10.31 -4.32
N GLN A 224 -3.14 11.04 -5.42
CA GLN A 224 -4.11 11.22 -6.51
C GLN A 224 -4.51 9.89 -7.15
N GLN A 225 -3.54 9.01 -7.41
CA GLN A 225 -3.82 7.68 -7.98
C GLN A 225 -4.69 6.83 -7.04
N VAL A 226 -4.47 6.93 -5.72
CA VAL A 226 -5.29 6.23 -4.72
C VAL A 226 -6.71 6.77 -4.72
N ALA A 227 -6.87 8.10 -4.74
CA ALA A 227 -8.18 8.74 -4.79
C ALA A 227 -8.95 8.39 -6.09
N GLN A 228 -8.27 8.36 -7.24
CA GLN A 228 -8.86 7.93 -8.52
C GLN A 228 -9.32 6.47 -8.48
N SER A 229 -8.45 5.56 -8.02
CA SER A 229 -8.80 4.13 -7.90
C SER A 229 -9.98 3.91 -6.96
N PHE A 230 -10.04 4.67 -5.88
CA PHE A 230 -11.15 4.63 -4.94
C PHE A 230 -12.45 5.13 -5.56
N ASN A 231 -12.42 6.26 -6.28
CA ASN A 231 -13.58 6.78 -7.01
C ASN A 231 -14.09 5.78 -8.07
N ALA A 232 -13.18 5.13 -8.82
CA ALA A 232 -13.56 4.10 -9.78
C ALA A 232 -14.18 2.85 -9.11
N MET A 233 -13.75 2.51 -7.90
CA MET A 233 -14.39 1.46 -7.11
C MET A 233 -15.80 1.86 -6.67
N LEU A 234 -15.98 3.11 -6.19
CA LEU A 234 -17.29 3.63 -5.80
C LEU A 234 -18.27 3.66 -6.97
N GLU A 235 -17.81 4.06 -8.15
CA GLU A 235 -18.61 4.07 -9.37
C GLU A 235 -19.15 2.67 -9.69
N ARG A 236 -18.29 1.65 -9.64
CA ARG A 236 -18.69 0.25 -9.87
C ARG A 236 -19.68 -0.25 -8.81
N LEU A 237 -19.50 0.18 -7.54
CA LEU A 237 -20.43 -0.18 -6.47
C LEU A 237 -21.78 0.50 -6.64
N ASP A 238 -21.78 1.78 -7.01
CA ASP A 238 -23.01 2.55 -7.27
C ASP A 238 -23.79 1.95 -8.43
N ASP A 239 -23.14 1.69 -9.55
CA ASP A 239 -23.72 1.02 -10.71
C ASP A 239 -24.29 -0.37 -10.36
N GLY A 240 -23.60 -1.12 -9.53
CA GLY A 240 -24.04 -2.44 -9.05
C GLY A 240 -25.28 -2.33 -8.15
N TYR A 241 -25.26 -1.35 -7.23
CA TYR A 241 -26.35 -1.12 -6.30
C TYR A 241 -27.61 -0.61 -7.03
N GLN A 242 -27.47 0.34 -7.95
CA GLN A 242 -28.59 0.84 -8.78
C GLN A 242 -29.22 -0.28 -9.61
N ARG A 243 -28.39 -1.15 -10.22
CA ARG A 243 -28.89 -2.33 -10.95
C ARG A 243 -29.64 -3.30 -10.05
N LEU A 244 -29.17 -3.53 -8.83
CA LEU A 244 -29.85 -4.38 -7.85
C LEU A 244 -31.18 -3.77 -7.40
N GLN A 245 -31.21 -2.47 -7.15
CA GLN A 245 -32.42 -1.76 -6.75
C GLN A 245 -33.48 -1.76 -7.85
N GLN A 246 -33.09 -1.48 -9.10
CA GLN A 246 -33.98 -1.56 -10.24
C GLN A 246 -34.53 -2.98 -10.42
N PHE A 247 -33.66 -3.99 -10.37
CA PHE A 247 -34.06 -5.39 -10.45
C PHE A 247 -35.10 -5.77 -9.37
N SER A 248 -34.87 -5.31 -8.13
CA SER A 248 -35.80 -5.58 -7.01
C SER A 248 -37.17 -4.92 -7.21
N ALA A 249 -37.17 -3.69 -7.74
CA ALA A 249 -38.39 -2.95 -8.03
C ALA A 249 -39.17 -3.62 -9.17
N ASP A 250 -38.51 -3.98 -10.26
CA ASP A 250 -39.12 -4.65 -11.42
C ASP A 250 -39.67 -6.02 -11.02
N LEU A 251 -38.93 -6.80 -10.23
CA LEU A 251 -39.35 -8.08 -9.68
C LEU A 251 -40.63 -7.95 -8.84
N ALA A 252 -40.66 -6.95 -7.93
CA ALA A 252 -41.81 -6.71 -7.09
C ALA A 252 -43.04 -6.35 -7.92
N HIS A 253 -42.86 -5.60 -9.01
CA HIS A 253 -43.95 -5.24 -9.92
C HIS A 253 -44.46 -6.44 -10.68
N GLU A 254 -43.60 -7.24 -11.29
CA GLU A 254 -43.94 -8.42 -12.10
C GLU A 254 -44.57 -9.57 -11.28
N ILE A 255 -44.25 -9.68 -9.97
CA ILE A 255 -44.91 -10.63 -9.07
C ILE A 255 -46.25 -10.10 -8.55
N ARG A 256 -46.36 -8.80 -8.32
CA ARG A 256 -47.62 -8.22 -7.77
C ARG A 256 -48.81 -8.40 -8.73
N THR A 257 -48.56 -8.27 -10.03
CA THR A 257 -49.62 -8.36 -11.07
C THR A 257 -50.31 -9.74 -11.08
N PRO A 258 -49.60 -10.88 -11.23
CA PRO A 258 -50.23 -12.20 -11.21
C PRO A 258 -50.89 -12.53 -9.86
N ILE A 259 -50.25 -12.15 -8.75
CA ILE A 259 -50.83 -12.34 -7.42
C ILE A 259 -52.16 -11.53 -7.28
N GLY A 260 -52.17 -10.31 -7.78
CA GLY A 260 -53.39 -9.48 -7.81
C GLY A 260 -54.52 -10.10 -8.64
N SER A 261 -54.18 -10.70 -9.80
CA SER A 261 -55.12 -11.45 -10.63
C SER A 261 -55.71 -12.65 -9.90
N LEU A 262 -54.82 -13.50 -9.30
CA LEU A 262 -55.26 -14.66 -8.50
C LEU A 262 -56.19 -14.29 -7.34
N MET A 263 -55.83 -13.22 -6.60
CA MET A 263 -56.67 -12.70 -5.53
C MET A 263 -58.02 -12.19 -6.04
N GLY A 264 -58.01 -11.46 -7.18
CA GLY A 264 -59.21 -10.95 -7.82
C GLY A 264 -60.14 -12.09 -8.26
N HIS A 265 -59.62 -13.11 -8.94
CA HIS A 265 -60.37 -14.31 -9.34
C HIS A 265 -60.97 -15.01 -8.12
N GLY A 266 -60.20 -15.18 -7.04
CA GLY A 266 -60.70 -15.79 -5.81
C GLY A 266 -61.80 -14.98 -5.14
N GLN A 267 -61.68 -13.66 -5.07
CA GLN A 267 -62.70 -12.75 -4.49
C GLN A 267 -63.97 -12.78 -5.30
N VAL A 268 -63.88 -12.79 -6.63
CA VAL A 268 -65.06 -12.85 -7.52
C VAL A 268 -65.77 -14.21 -7.39
N ALA A 269 -65.00 -15.33 -7.25
CA ALA A 269 -65.55 -16.64 -7.03
C ALA A 269 -66.31 -16.78 -5.72
N LEU A 270 -65.89 -16.10 -4.68
CA LEU A 270 -66.52 -16.17 -3.35
C LEU A 270 -67.78 -15.25 -3.20
N ARG A 271 -67.98 -14.30 -4.12
CA ARG A 271 -69.11 -13.36 -4.02
C ARG A 271 -70.44 -13.89 -4.52
N GLN A 272 -70.41 -14.80 -5.48
CA GLN A 272 -71.65 -15.34 -6.07
C GLN A 272 -71.46 -16.82 -6.37
N PRO A 273 -72.50 -17.69 -6.16
CA PRO A 273 -72.48 -19.07 -6.60
C PRO A 273 -72.30 -19.15 -8.14
N ARG A 274 -71.47 -20.09 -8.61
CA ARG A 274 -71.14 -20.27 -10.01
C ARG A 274 -71.42 -21.73 -10.44
N SER A 275 -71.50 -21.96 -11.73
CA SER A 275 -71.60 -23.30 -12.24
C SER A 275 -70.29 -24.09 -12.01
N ASN A 276 -70.35 -25.40 -12.08
CA ASN A 276 -69.20 -26.25 -11.91
C ASN A 276 -68.14 -26.00 -13.01
N GLU A 277 -68.60 -25.73 -14.22
CA GLU A 277 -67.77 -25.41 -15.38
C GLU A 277 -67.04 -24.08 -15.19
N GLU A 278 -67.73 -23.05 -14.62
CA GLU A 278 -67.11 -21.75 -14.31
C GLU A 278 -66.03 -21.87 -13.22
N TYR A 279 -66.28 -22.72 -12.19
CA TYR A 279 -65.24 -22.97 -11.17
C TYR A 279 -64.06 -23.73 -11.75
N GLN A 280 -64.29 -24.71 -12.64
CA GLN A 280 -63.22 -25.44 -13.33
C GLN A 280 -62.34 -24.52 -14.19
N ALA A 281 -62.98 -23.63 -14.97
CA ALA A 281 -62.27 -22.66 -15.80
C ALA A 281 -61.44 -21.65 -14.93
N LEU A 282 -61.98 -21.25 -13.80
CA LEU A 282 -61.31 -20.34 -12.88
C LEU A 282 -60.07 -21.04 -12.20
N ILE A 283 -60.25 -22.32 -11.80
CA ILE A 283 -59.15 -23.10 -11.24
C ILE A 283 -58.07 -23.34 -12.30
N ALA A 284 -58.41 -23.66 -13.55
CA ALA A 284 -57.47 -23.80 -14.65
C ALA A 284 -56.71 -22.50 -14.91
N SER A 285 -57.38 -21.34 -14.96
CA SER A 285 -56.74 -20.02 -15.11
C SER A 285 -55.80 -19.70 -13.95
N ASN A 286 -56.22 -20.02 -12.72
CA ASN A 286 -55.34 -19.81 -11.54
C ASN A 286 -54.12 -20.74 -11.58
N GLN A 287 -54.25 -21.97 -12.06
CA GLN A 287 -53.13 -22.90 -12.22
C GLN A 287 -52.13 -22.37 -13.25
N GLU A 288 -52.57 -21.88 -14.40
CA GLU A 288 -51.74 -21.25 -15.42
C GLU A 288 -50.94 -20.08 -14.85
N GLU A 289 -51.59 -19.24 -14.04
CA GLU A 289 -50.92 -18.08 -13.42
C GLU A 289 -49.88 -18.49 -12.36
N LEU A 290 -50.17 -19.54 -11.56
CA LEU A 290 -49.22 -20.12 -10.62
C LEU A 290 -48.02 -20.72 -11.31
N GLU A 291 -48.22 -21.47 -12.42
CA GLU A 291 -47.15 -21.98 -13.24
C GLU A 291 -46.27 -20.90 -13.87
N ARG A 292 -46.89 -19.80 -14.27
CA ARG A 292 -46.18 -18.61 -14.76
C ARG A 292 -45.28 -18.01 -13.69
N ILE A 293 -45.80 -17.85 -12.45
CA ILE A 293 -44.99 -17.37 -11.32
C ILE A 293 -43.81 -18.33 -11.05
N ALA A 294 -44.07 -19.65 -11.06
CA ALA A 294 -43.02 -20.65 -10.84
C ALA A 294 -41.91 -20.56 -11.91
N ARG A 295 -42.26 -20.44 -13.20
CA ARG A 295 -41.29 -20.26 -14.29
C ARG A 295 -40.52 -18.94 -14.14
N MET A 296 -41.17 -17.88 -13.66
CA MET A 296 -40.52 -16.60 -13.39
C MET A 296 -39.47 -16.74 -12.27
N VAL A 297 -39.85 -17.35 -11.14
CA VAL A 297 -38.93 -17.58 -10.00
C VAL A 297 -37.73 -18.43 -10.43
N GLU A 298 -37.95 -19.49 -11.19
CA GLU A 298 -36.88 -20.35 -11.74
C GLU A 298 -35.90 -19.55 -12.64
N SER A 299 -36.47 -18.64 -13.46
CA SER A 299 -35.69 -17.76 -14.33
C SER A 299 -34.82 -16.79 -13.54
N ILE A 300 -35.36 -16.23 -12.47
CA ILE A 300 -34.66 -15.31 -11.56
C ILE A 300 -33.53 -16.05 -10.83
N LEU A 301 -33.81 -17.23 -10.27
CA LEU A 301 -32.79 -18.05 -9.60
C LEU A 301 -31.67 -18.46 -10.55
N PHE A 302 -32.02 -18.77 -11.80
CA PHE A 302 -31.01 -19.04 -12.82
C PHE A 302 -30.14 -17.82 -13.10
N LEU A 303 -30.74 -16.63 -13.33
CA LEU A 303 -29.99 -15.39 -13.58
C LEU A 303 -29.07 -15.02 -12.42
N ALA A 304 -29.55 -15.18 -11.18
CA ALA A 304 -28.74 -14.93 -9.98
C ALA A 304 -27.52 -15.84 -9.89
N ARG A 305 -27.67 -17.13 -10.30
CA ARG A 305 -26.55 -18.08 -10.36
C ARG A 305 -25.61 -17.81 -11.55
N ALA A 306 -26.16 -17.38 -12.68
CA ALA A 306 -25.40 -17.13 -13.91
C ALA A 306 -24.53 -15.84 -13.80
N ASP A 307 -24.87 -14.93 -12.88
CA ASP A 307 -24.03 -13.76 -12.57
C ASP A 307 -22.80 -14.12 -11.72
N ASP A 308 -22.73 -15.33 -11.11
CA ASP A 308 -21.54 -15.83 -10.43
C ASP A 308 -20.52 -16.32 -11.47
N VAL A 309 -19.38 -15.65 -11.55
CA VAL A 309 -18.25 -15.99 -12.46
C VAL A 309 -17.72 -17.43 -12.26
N ARG A 310 -18.08 -18.09 -11.16
CA ARG A 310 -17.67 -19.45 -10.83
C ARG A 310 -18.69 -20.51 -11.22
N ALA A 311 -19.80 -20.14 -11.88
CA ALA A 311 -20.79 -21.13 -12.33
C ALA A 311 -20.14 -22.12 -13.29
N ALA A 312 -20.02 -23.36 -12.88
CA ALA A 312 -19.44 -24.42 -13.69
C ALA A 312 -20.40 -24.76 -14.85
N VAL A 313 -19.91 -24.72 -16.07
CA VAL A 313 -20.63 -25.15 -17.28
C VAL A 313 -20.10 -26.51 -17.71
N GLU A 314 -20.95 -27.51 -17.70
CA GLU A 314 -20.62 -28.89 -18.11
C GLU A 314 -20.69 -29.03 -19.63
N ARG A 315 -19.62 -28.65 -20.31
CA ARG A 315 -19.57 -28.67 -21.78
C ARG A 315 -19.35 -30.09 -22.32
N SER A 316 -20.24 -30.54 -23.20
CA SER A 316 -20.12 -31.76 -23.95
C SER A 316 -20.24 -31.50 -25.46
N ARG A 317 -19.90 -32.51 -26.27
CA ARG A 317 -20.10 -32.43 -27.73
C ARG A 317 -21.59 -32.66 -28.04
N LEU A 318 -22.21 -31.70 -28.70
CA LEU A 318 -23.59 -31.71 -29.14
C LEU A 318 -23.65 -31.88 -30.65
N ASP A 319 -24.46 -32.79 -31.12
CA ASP A 319 -24.87 -32.83 -32.52
C ASP A 319 -26.00 -31.80 -32.72
N LEU A 320 -25.69 -30.74 -33.41
CA LEU A 320 -26.60 -29.62 -33.58
C LEU A 320 -27.81 -29.99 -34.46
N GLY A 321 -27.61 -30.86 -35.46
CA GLY A 321 -28.69 -31.32 -36.33
C GLY A 321 -29.76 -32.09 -35.55
N GLU A 322 -29.32 -32.97 -34.64
CA GLU A 322 -30.23 -33.75 -33.80
C GLU A 322 -30.93 -32.89 -32.75
N GLU A 323 -30.18 -32.02 -32.05
CA GLU A 323 -30.72 -31.14 -31.00
C GLU A 323 -31.75 -30.13 -31.54
N LEU A 324 -31.45 -29.50 -32.68
CA LEU A 324 -32.35 -28.55 -33.28
C LEU A 324 -33.60 -29.20 -33.87
N ARG A 325 -33.48 -30.39 -34.46
CA ARG A 325 -34.65 -31.13 -34.93
C ARG A 325 -35.59 -31.48 -33.78
N ARG A 326 -35.06 -31.99 -32.67
CA ARG A 326 -35.89 -32.29 -31.45
C ARG A 326 -36.60 -31.03 -30.93
N GLN A 327 -35.94 -29.90 -30.95
CA GLN A 327 -36.54 -28.65 -30.52
C GLN A 327 -37.58 -28.15 -31.52
N ALA A 328 -37.32 -28.27 -32.81
CA ALA A 328 -38.28 -27.90 -33.85
C ALA A 328 -39.55 -28.76 -33.77
N GLU A 329 -39.43 -30.11 -33.66
CA GLU A 329 -40.54 -31.03 -33.45
C GLU A 329 -41.39 -30.65 -32.20
N TYR A 330 -40.77 -30.26 -31.10
CA TYR A 330 -41.48 -29.80 -29.91
C TYR A 330 -42.31 -28.54 -30.13
N PHE A 331 -41.79 -27.57 -30.94
CA PHE A 331 -42.46 -26.32 -31.21
C PHE A 331 -43.37 -26.31 -32.45
N GLU A 332 -43.36 -27.38 -33.25
CA GLU A 332 -44.11 -27.50 -34.53
C GLU A 332 -45.62 -27.27 -34.32
N GLY A 333 -46.24 -27.92 -33.36
CA GLY A 333 -47.65 -27.75 -33.08
C GLY A 333 -48.01 -26.32 -32.66
N LEU A 334 -47.18 -25.69 -31.85
CA LEU A 334 -47.37 -24.28 -31.47
C LEU A 334 -47.18 -23.30 -32.61
N ALA A 335 -46.29 -23.61 -33.56
CA ALA A 335 -46.10 -22.83 -34.76
C ALA A 335 -47.25 -22.99 -35.72
N GLU A 336 -47.75 -24.22 -35.95
CA GLU A 336 -48.89 -24.52 -36.82
C GLU A 336 -50.18 -23.86 -36.37
N GLU A 337 -50.47 -23.81 -35.04
CA GLU A 337 -51.60 -23.09 -34.49
C GLU A 337 -51.64 -21.61 -34.92
N ARG A 338 -50.49 -21.02 -35.25
CA ARG A 338 -50.34 -19.64 -35.68
C ARG A 338 -50.07 -19.50 -37.19
N GLY A 339 -50.17 -20.55 -37.95
CA GLY A 339 -49.85 -20.59 -39.40
C GLY A 339 -48.37 -20.39 -39.70
N LEU A 340 -47.51 -20.59 -38.70
CA LEU A 340 -46.05 -20.42 -38.88
C LEU A 340 -45.40 -21.72 -39.34
N SER A 341 -44.34 -21.59 -40.18
CA SER A 341 -43.52 -22.69 -40.58
C SER A 341 -42.09 -22.52 -40.03
N LEU A 342 -41.44 -23.65 -39.69
CA LEU A 342 -40.09 -23.70 -39.19
C LEU A 342 -39.15 -24.27 -40.26
N ASP A 343 -38.10 -23.52 -40.67
CA ASP A 343 -37.04 -24.02 -41.55
C ASP A 343 -35.72 -24.06 -40.77
N VAL A 344 -35.23 -25.29 -40.51
CA VAL A 344 -34.03 -25.51 -39.71
C VAL A 344 -32.91 -26.06 -40.61
N GLN A 345 -31.90 -25.27 -40.85
CA GLN A 345 -30.72 -25.62 -41.65
C GLN A 345 -29.45 -25.44 -40.80
N VAL A 346 -29.21 -26.41 -39.96
CA VAL A 346 -28.05 -26.45 -39.07
C VAL A 346 -27.45 -27.84 -39.07
N SER A 347 -26.14 -27.91 -39.21
CA SER A 347 -25.38 -29.15 -39.11
C SER A 347 -24.04 -28.92 -38.43
N GLY A 348 -23.48 -29.99 -37.90
CA GLY A 348 -22.16 -29.94 -37.27
C GLY A 348 -22.23 -30.16 -35.76
N GLN A 349 -21.06 -30.09 -35.13
CA GLN A 349 -20.90 -30.30 -33.71
C GLN A 349 -20.51 -29.02 -33.00
N LEU A 350 -21.10 -28.79 -31.82
CA LEU A 350 -20.79 -27.70 -30.92
C LEU A 350 -20.40 -28.27 -29.55
N ARG A 351 -19.43 -27.63 -28.90
CA ARG A 351 -19.08 -27.98 -27.53
C ARG A 351 -19.76 -26.99 -26.58
N ALA A 352 -20.86 -27.40 -25.97
CA ALA A 352 -21.68 -26.59 -25.10
C ALA A 352 -22.32 -27.45 -24.00
N ASP A 353 -22.90 -26.81 -22.99
CA ASP A 353 -23.74 -27.47 -22.00
C ASP A 353 -25.10 -27.81 -22.66
N PRO A 354 -25.52 -29.09 -22.69
CA PRO A 354 -26.74 -29.48 -23.37
C PRO A 354 -28.01 -28.85 -22.82
N GLN A 355 -28.09 -28.74 -21.51
CA GLN A 355 -29.28 -28.16 -20.84
C GLN A 355 -29.40 -26.68 -21.06
N LEU A 356 -28.28 -25.97 -20.92
CA LEU A 356 -28.23 -24.51 -21.16
C LEU A 356 -28.47 -24.18 -22.64
N PHE A 357 -27.89 -24.97 -23.55
CA PHE A 357 -28.12 -24.79 -24.99
C PHE A 357 -29.60 -24.97 -25.35
N ARG A 358 -30.25 -26.05 -24.90
CA ARG A 358 -31.67 -26.26 -25.09
C ARG A 358 -32.52 -25.14 -24.53
N ARG A 359 -32.17 -24.67 -23.34
CA ARG A 359 -32.87 -23.55 -22.69
C ARG A 359 -32.75 -22.27 -23.49
N ALA A 360 -31.56 -21.94 -24.02
CA ALA A 360 -31.37 -20.77 -24.89
C ALA A 360 -32.17 -20.88 -26.16
N LEU A 361 -32.13 -22.02 -26.82
CA LEU A 361 -32.86 -22.27 -28.06
C LEU A 361 -34.37 -22.21 -27.84
N SER A 362 -34.90 -22.86 -26.79
CA SER A 362 -36.32 -22.81 -26.43
C SER A 362 -36.80 -21.38 -26.19
N ASN A 363 -36.00 -20.52 -25.52
CA ASN A 363 -36.36 -19.14 -25.33
C ASN A 363 -36.38 -18.35 -26.64
N LEU A 364 -35.45 -18.64 -27.57
CA LEU A 364 -35.43 -17.97 -28.89
C LEU A 364 -36.61 -18.42 -29.77
N LEU A 365 -36.89 -19.75 -29.82
CA LEU A 365 -38.00 -20.25 -30.61
C LEU A 365 -39.37 -19.79 -30.06
N ALA A 366 -39.55 -19.85 -28.74
CA ALA A 366 -40.78 -19.32 -28.12
C ALA A 366 -40.93 -17.81 -28.39
N ASN A 367 -39.86 -17.05 -28.38
CA ASN A 367 -39.87 -15.63 -28.73
C ASN A 367 -40.23 -15.42 -30.22
N ALA A 368 -39.59 -16.17 -31.12
CA ALA A 368 -39.85 -16.09 -32.56
C ALA A 368 -41.31 -16.45 -32.87
N ILE A 369 -41.83 -17.59 -32.34
CA ILE A 369 -43.22 -18.00 -32.56
C ILE A 369 -44.19 -16.93 -32.02
N ARG A 370 -43.92 -16.35 -30.87
CA ARG A 370 -44.81 -15.36 -30.24
C ARG A 370 -44.92 -14.04 -31.03
N TYR A 371 -43.80 -13.57 -31.60
CA TYR A 371 -43.71 -12.25 -32.24
C TYR A 371 -43.61 -12.28 -33.76
N ALA A 372 -43.59 -13.46 -34.37
CA ALA A 372 -43.67 -13.58 -35.81
C ALA A 372 -44.98 -13.12 -36.36
N SER A 373 -44.98 -12.48 -37.53
CA SER A 373 -46.20 -12.18 -38.31
C SER A 373 -46.89 -13.50 -38.70
N ALA A 374 -48.24 -13.53 -38.67
CA ALA A 374 -49.01 -14.72 -39.06
C ALA A 374 -48.59 -15.20 -40.48
N ASP A 375 -48.73 -16.46 -40.70
CA ASP A 375 -48.45 -17.15 -41.98
C ASP A 375 -47.01 -16.87 -42.53
N SER A 376 -46.03 -16.74 -41.63
CA SER A 376 -44.65 -16.46 -41.98
C SER A 376 -43.68 -17.62 -41.62
N LEU A 377 -42.47 -17.48 -42.12
CA LEU A 377 -41.39 -18.45 -41.93
C LEU A 377 -40.45 -18.01 -40.81
N ILE A 378 -40.17 -18.94 -39.86
CA ILE A 378 -39.08 -18.79 -38.88
C ILE A 378 -37.90 -19.60 -39.40
N GLU A 379 -36.77 -18.93 -39.59
CA GLU A 379 -35.54 -19.53 -40.11
C GLU A 379 -34.52 -19.73 -39.00
N VAL A 380 -34.00 -20.96 -38.87
CA VAL A 380 -32.92 -21.31 -37.97
C VAL A 380 -31.71 -21.74 -38.78
N ARG A 381 -30.63 -20.96 -38.71
CA ARG A 381 -29.41 -21.16 -39.49
C ARG A 381 -28.22 -21.38 -38.57
N GLY A 382 -27.33 -22.32 -38.89
CA GLY A 382 -26.05 -22.50 -38.22
C GLY A 382 -24.90 -22.35 -39.19
N LEU A 383 -23.95 -21.48 -38.88
CA LEU A 383 -22.80 -21.26 -39.71
C LEU A 383 -21.52 -21.22 -38.87
N ARG A 384 -20.47 -21.93 -39.30
CA ARG A 384 -19.13 -21.84 -38.73
C ARG A 384 -18.35 -20.78 -39.48
N ARG A 385 -17.90 -19.73 -38.76
CA ARG A 385 -17.17 -18.62 -39.36
C ARG A 385 -16.01 -18.18 -38.47
N SER A 386 -14.81 -18.11 -39.04
CA SER A 386 -13.63 -17.45 -38.42
C SER A 386 -13.34 -17.86 -36.95
N GLY A 387 -13.50 -19.15 -36.61
CA GLY A 387 -13.25 -19.58 -35.24
C GLY A 387 -14.44 -19.47 -34.28
N GLU A 388 -15.64 -19.14 -34.76
CA GLU A 388 -16.88 -19.12 -34.00
C GLU A 388 -17.96 -19.98 -34.68
N PHE A 389 -18.90 -20.48 -33.89
CA PHE A 389 -20.12 -21.06 -34.39
C PHE A 389 -21.26 -20.08 -34.16
N LEU A 390 -21.90 -19.61 -35.24
CA LEU A 390 -23.01 -18.68 -35.21
C LEU A 390 -24.31 -19.45 -35.41
N LEU A 391 -25.21 -19.39 -34.43
CA LEU A 391 -26.58 -19.87 -34.53
C LEU A 391 -27.48 -18.64 -34.65
N SER A 392 -28.26 -18.57 -35.71
CA SER A 392 -29.18 -17.47 -35.99
C SER A 392 -30.63 -17.95 -35.99
N VAL A 393 -31.51 -17.23 -35.32
CA VAL A 393 -32.97 -17.42 -35.41
C VAL A 393 -33.56 -16.12 -35.96
N GLU A 394 -34.24 -16.22 -37.13
CA GLU A 394 -34.80 -15.07 -37.82
C GLU A 394 -36.29 -15.26 -38.05
N ASN A 395 -37.09 -14.24 -37.84
CA ASN A 395 -38.51 -14.25 -38.12
C ASN A 395 -38.99 -12.90 -38.71
N ALA A 396 -40.06 -12.91 -39.46
CA ALA A 396 -40.79 -11.74 -39.85
C ALA A 396 -41.51 -11.15 -38.63
N CYS A 397 -41.64 -9.84 -38.55
CA CYS A 397 -42.40 -9.16 -37.51
C CYS A 397 -43.14 -7.94 -38.08
N ASP A 398 -44.36 -7.72 -37.63
CA ASP A 398 -45.22 -6.62 -38.12
C ASP A 398 -44.63 -5.24 -37.74
N ARG A 399 -43.94 -5.17 -36.63
CA ARG A 399 -43.34 -3.91 -36.13
C ARG A 399 -42.05 -4.21 -35.39
N LEU A 400 -40.99 -3.59 -35.85
CA LEU A 400 -39.69 -3.59 -35.13
C LEU A 400 -39.76 -2.64 -33.93
N PRO A 401 -39.07 -2.93 -32.81
CA PRO A 401 -38.97 -2.01 -31.69
C PRO A 401 -38.40 -0.66 -32.14
N ALA A 402 -38.93 0.43 -31.64
CA ALA A 402 -38.42 1.78 -31.91
C ALA A 402 -37.11 2.07 -31.17
N GLU A 403 -36.85 1.35 -30.10
CA GLU A 403 -35.65 1.46 -29.27
C GLU A 403 -34.53 0.60 -29.81
N PRO A 404 -33.25 0.84 -29.41
CA PRO A 404 -32.13 0.02 -29.80
C PRO A 404 -32.36 -1.46 -29.50
N LEU A 405 -32.14 -2.33 -30.49
CA LEU A 405 -32.38 -3.78 -30.38
C LEU A 405 -31.57 -4.45 -29.26
N SER A 406 -30.45 -3.83 -28.83
CA SER A 406 -29.68 -4.29 -27.67
C SER A 406 -30.47 -4.32 -26.37
N ARG A 407 -31.47 -3.44 -26.21
CA ARG A 407 -32.36 -3.40 -25.03
C ARG A 407 -33.29 -4.60 -24.92
N LEU A 408 -33.47 -5.36 -25.98
CA LEU A 408 -34.26 -6.61 -25.96
C LEU A 408 -33.68 -7.65 -24.98
N PHE A 409 -32.41 -7.56 -24.64
CA PHE A 409 -31.75 -8.42 -23.66
C PHE A 409 -31.79 -7.89 -22.22
N ASP A 410 -32.30 -6.66 -22.02
CA ASP A 410 -32.47 -6.07 -20.69
C ASP A 410 -33.52 -6.86 -19.88
N ARG A 411 -33.33 -6.98 -18.59
CA ARG A 411 -34.25 -7.69 -17.68
C ARG A 411 -35.61 -7.01 -17.69
N PHE A 412 -36.68 -7.80 -17.83
CA PHE A 412 -38.07 -7.34 -17.83
C PHE A 412 -38.43 -6.35 -18.96
N TYR A 413 -37.51 -6.12 -19.91
CA TYR A 413 -37.82 -5.26 -21.06
C TYR A 413 -38.85 -5.90 -21.97
N ARG A 414 -39.86 -5.11 -22.36
CA ARG A 414 -40.93 -5.47 -23.27
C ARG A 414 -41.13 -4.33 -24.25
N GLY A 415 -40.93 -4.59 -25.55
CA GLY A 415 -41.25 -3.61 -26.58
C GLY A 415 -42.76 -3.24 -26.58
N ASP A 416 -43.10 -2.12 -27.20
CA ASP A 416 -44.51 -1.59 -27.19
C ASP A 416 -45.52 -2.61 -27.68
N ALA A 417 -45.19 -3.42 -28.66
CA ALA A 417 -46.05 -4.49 -29.17
C ALA A 417 -46.27 -5.63 -28.18
N ALA A 418 -45.33 -5.84 -27.25
CA ALA A 418 -45.35 -6.89 -26.24
C ALA A 418 -46.06 -6.46 -24.94
N ARG A 419 -46.35 -5.17 -24.74
CA ARG A 419 -47.03 -4.66 -23.53
C ARG A 419 -48.45 -5.16 -23.38
N SER A 420 -49.13 -5.47 -24.47
CA SER A 420 -50.51 -6.01 -24.48
C SER A 420 -50.54 -7.53 -24.23
N ASP A 421 -49.44 -8.24 -24.36
CA ASP A 421 -49.37 -9.68 -24.12
C ASP A 421 -48.97 -10.02 -22.68
N ALA A 422 -50.00 -10.33 -21.86
CA ALA A 422 -49.84 -10.62 -20.43
C ALA A 422 -48.94 -11.84 -20.14
N GLN A 423 -48.69 -12.71 -21.12
CA GLN A 423 -47.97 -13.99 -20.90
C GLN A 423 -46.43 -13.90 -20.95
N SER A 424 -45.83 -12.75 -21.36
CA SER A 424 -44.35 -12.65 -21.48
C SER A 424 -43.75 -12.01 -20.22
N SER A 425 -42.76 -12.67 -19.60
CA SER A 425 -42.08 -12.16 -18.39
C SER A 425 -40.95 -11.18 -18.71
N GLY A 426 -40.58 -10.99 -19.99
CA GLY A 426 -39.40 -10.19 -20.37
C GLY A 426 -38.04 -10.74 -19.91
N LEU A 427 -37.98 -12.01 -19.46
CA LEU A 427 -36.76 -12.65 -18.98
C LEU A 427 -36.13 -13.60 -20.00
N GLY A 428 -36.85 -14.02 -21.04
CA GLY A 428 -36.38 -15.06 -21.98
C GLY A 428 -35.06 -14.70 -22.69
N LEU A 429 -34.99 -13.51 -23.28
CA LEU A 429 -33.77 -13.04 -23.98
C LEU A 429 -32.63 -12.71 -23.02
N THR A 430 -32.95 -12.23 -21.82
CA THR A 430 -31.94 -12.05 -20.75
C THR A 430 -31.30 -13.38 -20.34
N ILE A 431 -32.10 -14.46 -20.27
CA ILE A 431 -31.60 -15.82 -20.02
C ILE A 431 -30.69 -16.28 -21.15
N VAL A 432 -31.07 -16.02 -22.41
CA VAL A 432 -30.22 -16.31 -23.58
C VAL A 432 -28.87 -15.61 -23.45
N GLN A 433 -28.88 -14.31 -23.16
CA GLN A 433 -27.64 -13.55 -22.98
C GLN A 433 -26.78 -14.08 -21.83
N ALA A 434 -27.40 -14.44 -20.70
CA ALA A 434 -26.69 -15.05 -19.56
C ALA A 434 -26.05 -16.39 -19.92
N ILE A 435 -26.79 -17.26 -20.64
CA ILE A 435 -26.27 -18.56 -21.13
C ILE A 435 -25.08 -18.35 -22.07
N MET A 436 -25.17 -17.39 -22.97
CA MET A 436 -24.07 -17.09 -23.90
C MET A 436 -22.84 -16.57 -23.15
N ARG A 437 -23.01 -15.70 -22.15
CA ARG A 437 -21.89 -15.26 -21.28
C ARG A 437 -21.22 -16.44 -20.55
N LEU A 438 -21.99 -17.36 -20.01
CA LEU A 438 -21.46 -18.58 -19.36
C LEU A 438 -20.64 -19.46 -20.32
N HIS A 439 -21.01 -19.46 -21.60
CA HIS A 439 -20.24 -20.16 -22.63
C HIS A 439 -19.05 -19.35 -23.17
N GLY A 440 -18.85 -18.11 -22.73
CA GLY A 440 -17.83 -17.19 -23.26
C GLY A 440 -18.17 -16.65 -24.65
N GLY A 441 -19.45 -16.75 -25.05
CA GLY A 441 -19.99 -16.26 -26.30
C GLY A 441 -20.76 -14.96 -26.15
N ARG A 442 -21.48 -14.55 -27.20
CA ARG A 442 -22.31 -13.35 -27.23
C ARG A 442 -23.68 -13.61 -27.89
N ALA A 443 -24.68 -12.86 -27.48
CA ALA A 443 -26.00 -12.83 -28.10
C ALA A 443 -26.24 -11.40 -28.63
N GLU A 444 -26.70 -11.31 -29.87
CA GLU A 444 -26.95 -10.04 -30.56
C GLU A 444 -28.31 -10.08 -31.24
N ALA A 445 -28.97 -8.93 -31.40
CA ALA A 445 -30.17 -8.78 -32.17
C ALA A 445 -29.91 -7.78 -33.30
N SER A 446 -30.40 -8.09 -34.49
CA SER A 446 -30.25 -7.26 -35.70
C SER A 446 -31.54 -7.25 -36.53
N ALA A 447 -31.70 -6.26 -37.37
CA ALA A 447 -32.78 -6.15 -38.35
C ALA A 447 -32.17 -6.26 -39.77
N PRO A 448 -32.07 -7.49 -40.32
CA PRO A 448 -31.41 -7.69 -41.60
C PRO A 448 -32.17 -7.10 -42.79
N ALA A 449 -33.49 -6.95 -42.65
CA ALA A 449 -34.39 -6.31 -43.64
C ALA A 449 -35.58 -5.65 -42.91
N PRO A 450 -36.26 -4.69 -43.55
CA PRO A 450 -37.50 -4.14 -43.01
C PRO A 450 -38.52 -5.25 -42.68
N GLY A 451 -39.08 -5.23 -41.46
CA GLY A 451 -40.02 -6.23 -41.02
C GLY A 451 -39.44 -7.61 -40.69
N ARG A 452 -38.11 -7.72 -40.52
CA ARG A 452 -37.44 -8.94 -40.04
C ARG A 452 -36.54 -8.66 -38.86
N ILE A 453 -36.55 -9.58 -37.90
CA ILE A 453 -35.66 -9.54 -36.75
C ILE A 453 -34.84 -10.84 -36.70
N ARG A 454 -33.56 -10.73 -36.39
CA ARG A 454 -32.64 -11.86 -36.24
C ARG A 454 -31.94 -11.79 -34.90
N PHE A 455 -31.90 -12.94 -34.23
CA PHE A 455 -31.12 -13.16 -33.00
C PHE A 455 -29.95 -14.08 -33.31
N ASP A 456 -28.76 -13.61 -33.06
CA ASP A 456 -27.49 -14.30 -33.36
C ASP A 456 -26.83 -14.73 -32.04
N LEU A 457 -26.51 -16.03 -31.91
CA LEU A 457 -25.77 -16.61 -30.82
C LEU A 457 -24.39 -17.04 -31.33
N ALA A 458 -23.33 -16.34 -30.94
CA ALA A 458 -21.98 -16.63 -31.32
C ALA A 458 -21.27 -17.42 -30.19
N PHE A 459 -21.00 -18.68 -30.46
CA PHE A 459 -20.21 -19.54 -29.56
C PHE A 459 -18.75 -19.52 -29.99
N PRO A 460 -17.80 -19.31 -29.06
CA PRO A 460 -16.38 -19.35 -29.39
C PRO A 460 -15.98 -20.77 -29.86
N ALA A 461 -15.11 -20.84 -30.87
CA ALA A 461 -14.51 -22.11 -31.24
C ALA A 461 -13.66 -22.61 -30.06
N GLN A 462 -14.00 -23.78 -29.61
CA GLN A 462 -13.18 -24.49 -28.64
C GLN A 462 -12.62 -25.71 -29.37
N ASP A 463 -11.30 -25.77 -29.44
CA ASP A 463 -10.55 -26.94 -29.97
C ASP A 463 -10.84 -28.21 -29.20
#